data_478005065fd465f215248db496480d73
#
_entry.id   478005065fd465f215248db496480d73
#
_cell.length_a   1.000
_cell.length_b   1.000
_cell.length_c   1.000
_cell.angle_alpha   90.00
_cell.angle_beta   90.00
_cell.angle_gamma   90.00
#
_symmetry.space_group_name_H-M   'P 1'
#
loop_
_entity.id
_entity.type
_entity.pdbx_description
1 polymer ?
#
loop_
_entity_poly.entity_id
_entity_poly.type
_entity_poly.pdbx_seq_one_letter_code
_entity_poly.pdbx_strand_id
1 'polypeptide(L)'
;MGRIIAVNSNCYHGYSIEQAIDGIAAAGFRYIELTATKGWTEHVFPDQSFERLWQVKERLAEKGLTPFSMSGHCNLMDTARIHDFISNIRLAAFFGCGYIVSSIGEAHLSDQAVASNEVVAEHIRALVPELEKYGLTLVLETHGDHGSGRILKEIVDRVGSPRVGINYDTANALFYGNVDLGADLDASMDAIRYMHLKDKGGERTVWD
;
A
#
# COMPACT_ATOMS: atom_id res chain seq x y z
N MET A 1 -19.51 4.54 13.23
CA MET A 1 -18.04 4.43 13.43
C MET A 1 -17.40 5.70 12.91
N GLY A 2 -16.43 6.26 13.67
CA GLY A 2 -15.64 7.41 13.18
C GLY A 2 -14.72 6.97 12.04
N ARG A 3 -14.36 7.91 11.17
CA ARG A 3 -13.35 7.69 10.13
C ARG A 3 -11.98 7.53 10.77
N ILE A 4 -11.19 6.56 10.31
CA ILE A 4 -9.79 6.41 10.70
C ILE A 4 -8.95 7.21 9.71
N ILE A 5 -8.07 8.05 10.23
CA ILE A 5 -7.08 8.81 9.47
C ILE A 5 -5.71 8.32 9.95
N ALA A 6 -4.95 7.68 9.07
CA ALA A 6 -3.58 7.25 9.29
C ALA A 6 -2.63 8.12 8.48
N VAL A 7 -1.45 8.42 9.03
CA VAL A 7 -0.39 9.08 8.28
C VAL A 7 0.57 8.02 7.75
N ASN A 8 0.83 8.07 6.44
CA ASN A 8 1.83 7.20 5.84
C ASN A 8 3.23 7.68 6.22
N SER A 9 4.03 6.80 6.78
CA SER A 9 5.41 7.11 7.18
C SER A 9 6.29 7.53 6.01
N ASN A 10 5.90 7.24 4.75
CA ASN A 10 6.56 7.75 3.56
C ASN A 10 6.59 9.29 3.47
N CYS A 11 5.73 10.01 4.18
CA CYS A 11 5.84 11.47 4.36
C CYS A 11 7.18 11.89 5.01
N TYR A 12 7.87 10.94 5.63
CA TYR A 12 9.21 11.08 6.21
C TYR A 12 10.27 10.36 5.37
N HIS A 13 10.09 10.26 4.04
CA HIS A 13 11.12 9.72 3.16
C HIS A 13 12.47 10.42 3.39
N GLY A 14 13.55 9.65 3.54
CA GLY A 14 14.87 10.16 3.86
C GLY A 14 15.16 10.43 5.36
N TYR A 15 14.16 10.25 6.21
CA TYR A 15 14.31 10.29 7.67
C TYR A 15 14.18 8.89 8.27
N SER A 16 14.57 8.75 9.54
CA SER A 16 14.41 7.47 10.24
C SER A 16 12.95 7.18 10.62
N ILE A 17 12.63 5.90 10.86
CA ILE A 17 11.30 5.53 11.35
C ILE A 17 11.00 6.15 12.72
N GLU A 18 12.00 6.35 13.57
CA GLU A 18 11.82 7.01 14.87
C GLU A 18 11.37 8.45 14.69
N GLN A 19 11.98 9.18 13.76
CA GLN A 19 11.59 10.55 13.43
C GLN A 19 10.17 10.61 12.87
N ALA A 20 9.81 9.64 12.02
CA ALA A 20 8.44 9.50 11.50
C ALA A 20 7.44 9.27 12.65
N ILE A 21 7.71 8.31 13.53
CA ILE A 21 6.86 7.98 14.68
C ILE A 21 6.69 9.21 15.58
N ASP A 22 7.79 9.88 15.93
CA ASP A 22 7.77 11.05 16.81
C ASP A 22 6.99 12.21 16.19
N GLY A 23 7.22 12.50 14.91
CA GLY A 23 6.54 13.59 14.22
C GLY A 23 5.05 13.34 14.05
N ILE A 24 4.65 12.13 13.68
CA ILE A 24 3.24 11.74 13.50
C ILE A 24 2.51 11.81 14.85
N ALA A 25 3.11 11.29 15.92
CA ALA A 25 2.55 11.35 17.26
C ALA A 25 2.44 12.81 17.78
N ALA A 26 3.49 13.63 17.57
CA ALA A 26 3.49 15.04 17.96
C ALA A 26 2.43 15.86 17.20
N ALA A 27 2.10 15.47 15.97
CA ALA A 27 1.01 16.06 15.19
C ALA A 27 -0.40 15.64 15.67
N GLY A 28 -0.50 14.76 16.68
CA GLY A 28 -1.76 14.34 17.30
C GLY A 28 -2.48 13.18 16.60
N PHE A 29 -1.85 12.53 15.61
CA PHE A 29 -2.42 11.33 14.99
C PHE A 29 -2.30 10.12 15.91
N ARG A 30 -3.18 9.15 15.68
CA ARG A 30 -3.23 7.87 16.44
C ARG A 30 -2.96 6.66 15.58
N TYR A 31 -2.99 6.81 14.28
CA TYR A 31 -2.80 5.71 13.34
C TYR A 31 -1.69 6.05 12.36
N ILE A 32 -0.90 5.05 12.02
CA ILE A 32 0.20 5.14 11.07
C ILE A 32 0.05 4.05 10.01
N GLU A 33 0.39 4.38 8.77
CA GLU A 33 0.73 3.42 7.74
C GLU A 33 2.25 3.28 7.69
N LEU A 34 2.75 2.07 7.92
CA LEU A 34 4.19 1.79 7.87
C LEU A 34 4.64 1.57 6.43
N THR A 35 5.82 2.07 6.07
CA THR A 35 6.38 1.88 4.73
C THR A 35 7.45 0.81 4.72
N ALA A 36 7.28 -0.18 3.84
CA ALA A 36 8.17 -1.31 3.57
C ALA A 36 8.40 -1.44 2.05
N THR A 37 8.71 -0.33 1.37
CA THR A 37 8.87 -0.28 -0.08
C THR A 37 10.34 -0.36 -0.45
N LYS A 38 10.74 -1.49 -1.05
CA LYS A 38 12.12 -1.79 -1.44
C LYS A 38 12.68 -0.74 -2.40
N GLY A 39 13.89 -0.28 -2.11
CA GLY A 39 14.60 0.70 -2.94
C GLY A 39 14.04 2.12 -2.86
N TRP A 40 13.06 2.37 -1.98
CA TRP A 40 12.48 3.68 -1.77
C TRP A 40 12.47 4.08 -0.29
N THR A 41 11.50 3.62 0.47
CA THR A 41 11.40 3.89 1.91
C THR A 41 11.24 2.57 2.65
N GLU A 42 12.33 2.13 3.29
CA GLU A 42 12.39 0.88 4.05
C GLU A 42 12.39 1.19 5.56
N HIS A 43 11.37 1.90 6.04
CA HIS A 43 11.22 2.22 7.45
C HIS A 43 11.11 0.96 8.32
N VAL A 44 10.36 -0.03 7.82
CA VAL A 44 10.39 -1.41 8.28
C VAL A 44 10.57 -2.31 7.05
N PHE A 45 11.31 -3.41 7.19
CA PHE A 45 11.51 -4.32 6.06
C PHE A 45 11.75 -5.76 6.54
N PRO A 46 11.33 -6.80 5.77
CA PRO A 46 11.39 -8.20 6.22
C PRO A 46 12.80 -8.73 6.51
N ASP A 47 13.85 -8.12 5.96
CA ASP A 47 15.25 -8.53 6.17
C ASP A 47 15.91 -7.86 7.39
N GLN A 48 15.23 -6.92 8.04
CA GLN A 48 15.69 -6.33 9.29
C GLN A 48 15.65 -7.36 10.42
N SER A 49 16.57 -7.23 11.38
CA SER A 49 16.60 -8.12 12.54
C SER A 49 15.29 -8.06 13.34
N PHE A 50 14.90 -9.19 13.94
CA PHE A 50 13.71 -9.24 14.80
C PHE A 50 13.80 -8.23 15.94
N GLU A 51 15.01 -8.06 16.51
CA GLU A 51 15.25 -7.05 17.56
C GLU A 51 14.94 -5.64 17.07
N ARG A 52 15.37 -5.28 15.86
CA ARG A 52 15.08 -3.97 15.25
C ARG A 52 13.58 -3.76 15.04
N LEU A 53 12.90 -4.73 14.47
CA LEU A 53 11.45 -4.67 14.25
C LEU A 53 10.68 -4.57 15.56
N TRP A 54 11.16 -5.28 16.60
CA TRP A 54 10.57 -5.21 17.93
C TRP A 54 10.72 -3.84 18.57
N GLN A 55 11.90 -3.22 18.49
CA GLN A 55 12.15 -1.84 18.95
C GLN A 55 11.21 -0.83 18.30
N VAL A 56 10.97 -0.96 16.99
CA VAL A 56 10.00 -0.13 16.28
C VAL A 56 8.59 -0.33 16.85
N LYS A 57 8.20 -1.58 17.09
CA LYS A 57 6.89 -1.91 17.65
C LYS A 57 6.68 -1.36 19.07
N GLU A 58 7.71 -1.45 19.91
CA GLU A 58 7.70 -0.85 21.25
C GLU A 58 7.57 0.68 21.18
N ARG A 59 8.34 1.33 20.30
CA ARG A 59 8.26 2.78 20.13
C ARG A 59 6.88 3.25 19.65
N LEU A 60 6.25 2.53 18.72
CA LEU A 60 4.88 2.80 18.31
C LEU A 60 3.91 2.75 19.49
N ALA A 61 4.03 1.74 20.34
CA ALA A 61 3.20 1.59 21.54
C ALA A 61 3.46 2.71 22.56
N GLU A 62 4.72 3.06 22.82
CA GLU A 62 5.11 4.17 23.71
C GLU A 62 4.52 5.50 23.26
N LYS A 63 4.45 5.74 21.95
CA LYS A 63 3.89 6.98 21.36
C LYS A 63 2.38 6.92 21.15
N GLY A 64 1.73 5.80 21.48
CA GLY A 64 0.30 5.63 21.31
C GLY A 64 -0.15 5.57 19.84
N LEU A 65 0.75 5.20 18.93
CA LEU A 65 0.45 5.01 17.52
C LEU A 65 0.08 3.55 17.23
N THR A 66 -1.05 3.37 16.59
CA THR A 66 -1.50 2.05 16.13
C THR A 66 -1.17 1.88 14.65
N PRO A 67 -0.37 0.86 14.26
CA PRO A 67 -0.20 0.50 12.86
C PRO A 67 -1.54 0.06 12.27
N PHE A 68 -2.04 0.79 11.29
CA PHE A 68 -3.32 0.52 10.66
C PHE A 68 -3.16 -0.28 9.38
N SER A 69 -2.12 0.07 8.62
CA SER A 69 -1.78 -0.52 7.33
C SER A 69 -0.27 -0.53 7.12
N MET A 70 0.15 -1.25 6.09
CA MET A 70 1.53 -1.25 5.62
C MET A 70 1.58 -1.02 4.11
N SER A 71 2.34 -0.04 3.67
CA SER A 71 2.70 0.18 2.28
C SER A 71 3.92 -0.69 1.94
N GLY A 72 3.65 -1.84 1.31
CA GLY A 72 4.65 -2.85 0.99
C GLY A 72 4.71 -3.13 -0.50
N HIS A 73 4.86 -2.08 -1.32
CA HIS A 73 4.84 -2.16 -2.77
C HIS A 73 5.80 -3.22 -3.32
N CYS A 74 5.28 -4.01 -4.25
CA CYS A 74 6.00 -5.07 -4.92
C CYS A 74 5.47 -5.24 -6.34
N ASN A 75 6.31 -5.63 -7.29
CA ASN A 75 5.85 -5.95 -8.64
C ASN A 75 5.04 -7.26 -8.63
N LEU A 76 3.72 -7.15 -8.65
CA LEU A 76 2.80 -8.30 -8.66
C LEU A 76 2.68 -8.97 -10.03
N MET A 77 3.30 -8.40 -11.07
CA MET A 77 3.43 -8.99 -12.39
C MET A 77 4.58 -10.00 -12.46
N ASP A 78 5.54 -9.94 -11.52
CA ASP A 78 6.71 -10.82 -11.49
C ASP A 78 6.53 -11.93 -10.46
N THR A 79 6.50 -13.19 -10.91
CA THR A 79 6.38 -14.36 -10.04
C THR A 79 7.54 -14.48 -9.04
N ALA A 80 8.75 -14.04 -9.40
CA ALA A 80 9.90 -14.02 -8.51
C ALA A 80 9.69 -13.07 -7.32
N ARG A 81 8.91 -12.03 -7.50
CA ARG A 81 8.61 -11.02 -6.47
C ARG A 81 7.46 -11.40 -5.53
N ILE A 82 6.67 -12.41 -5.88
CA ILE A 82 5.54 -12.87 -5.05
C ILE A 82 6.02 -13.37 -3.68
N HIS A 83 7.18 -14.01 -3.61
CA HIS A 83 7.75 -14.44 -2.32
C HIS A 83 8.15 -13.25 -1.43
N ASP A 84 8.66 -12.19 -2.02
CA ASP A 84 8.96 -10.94 -1.29
C ASP A 84 7.67 -10.34 -0.73
N PHE A 85 6.59 -10.33 -1.53
CA PHE A 85 5.31 -9.82 -1.06
C PHE A 85 4.70 -10.66 0.07
N ILE A 86 4.86 -12.00 0.04
CA ILE A 86 4.46 -12.87 1.18
C ILE A 86 5.23 -12.48 2.44
N SER A 87 6.50 -12.11 2.33
CA SER A 87 7.29 -11.63 3.46
C SER A 87 6.75 -10.30 4.00
N ASN A 88 6.33 -9.39 3.12
CA ASN A 88 5.65 -8.13 3.50
C ASN A 88 4.29 -8.40 4.17
N ILE A 89 3.49 -9.38 3.70
CA ILE A 89 2.24 -9.80 4.36
C ILE A 89 2.52 -10.24 5.82
N ARG A 90 3.55 -11.04 6.04
CA ARG A 90 3.94 -11.51 7.38
C ARG A 90 4.43 -10.38 8.26
N LEU A 91 5.18 -9.44 7.70
CA LEU A 91 5.64 -8.24 8.40
C LEU A 91 4.45 -7.36 8.81
N ALA A 92 3.49 -7.14 7.92
CA ALA A 92 2.26 -6.41 8.23
C ALA A 92 1.49 -7.06 9.38
N ALA A 93 1.38 -8.40 9.36
CA ALA A 93 0.75 -9.16 10.45
C ALA A 93 1.53 -9.03 11.77
N PHE A 94 2.87 -9.05 11.74
CA PHE A 94 3.71 -8.83 12.93
C PHE A 94 3.42 -7.48 13.60
N PHE A 95 3.23 -6.43 12.81
CA PHE A 95 2.86 -5.10 13.33
C PHE A 95 1.38 -4.98 13.70
N GLY A 96 0.54 -5.95 13.37
CA GLY A 96 -0.90 -5.93 13.68
C GLY A 96 -1.71 -5.06 12.71
N CYS A 97 -1.21 -4.83 11.50
CA CYS A 97 -1.94 -4.12 10.45
C CYS A 97 -3.20 -4.90 10.01
N GLY A 98 -4.23 -4.17 9.58
CA GLY A 98 -5.42 -4.76 8.96
C GLY A 98 -5.36 -4.76 7.43
N TYR A 99 -4.53 -3.89 6.86
CA TYR A 99 -4.38 -3.71 5.43
C TYR A 99 -2.91 -3.77 5.01
N ILE A 100 -2.68 -4.27 3.79
CA ILE A 100 -1.41 -4.15 3.09
C ILE A 100 -1.67 -3.51 1.73
N VAL A 101 -0.93 -2.45 1.42
CA VAL A 101 -1.03 -1.70 0.17
C VAL A 101 0.06 -2.16 -0.78
N SER A 102 -0.28 -2.39 -2.04
CA SER A 102 0.68 -2.54 -3.13
C SER A 102 0.14 -1.92 -4.42
N SER A 103 1.03 -1.34 -5.22
CA SER A 103 0.77 -1.13 -6.65
C SER A 103 0.89 -2.47 -7.40
N ILE A 104 0.46 -2.50 -8.66
CA ILE A 104 0.65 -3.69 -9.53
C ILE A 104 2.12 -3.80 -9.95
N GLY A 105 2.72 -2.68 -10.42
CA GLY A 105 4.14 -2.58 -10.74
C GLY A 105 4.92 -1.85 -9.66
N GLU A 106 6.26 -1.86 -9.75
CA GLU A 106 7.17 -1.10 -8.89
C GLU A 106 7.78 0.06 -9.67
N ALA A 107 7.50 1.30 -9.23
CA ALA A 107 8.03 2.50 -9.89
C ALA A 107 9.51 2.78 -9.57
N HIS A 108 10.05 2.17 -8.52
CA HIS A 108 11.37 2.52 -7.95
C HIS A 108 12.48 1.52 -8.31
N LEU A 109 12.16 0.43 -9.02
CA LEU A 109 13.13 -0.55 -9.49
C LEU A 109 13.16 -0.57 -11.02
N SER A 110 14.34 -0.78 -11.60
CA SER A 110 14.57 -0.68 -13.06
C SER A 110 14.10 -1.89 -13.85
N ASP A 111 14.10 -3.07 -13.23
CA ASP A 111 13.72 -4.32 -13.89
C ASP A 111 12.27 -4.66 -13.59
N GLN A 112 11.42 -4.50 -14.61
CA GLN A 112 9.99 -4.75 -14.45
C GLN A 112 9.51 -5.80 -15.45
N ALA A 113 9.11 -6.96 -14.93
CA ALA A 113 8.28 -7.88 -15.68
C ALA A 113 6.91 -7.23 -15.91
N VAL A 114 6.36 -7.42 -17.11
CA VAL A 114 5.01 -6.97 -17.49
C VAL A 114 4.14 -8.19 -17.72
N ALA A 115 2.92 -8.16 -17.19
CA ALA A 115 1.95 -9.23 -17.36
C ALA A 115 0.55 -8.67 -17.66
N SER A 116 -0.32 -9.48 -18.26
CA SER A 116 -1.72 -9.09 -18.47
C SER A 116 -2.50 -9.07 -17.15
N ASN A 117 -3.63 -8.37 -17.12
CA ASN A 117 -4.51 -8.29 -15.93
C ASN A 117 -5.00 -9.69 -15.50
N GLU A 118 -5.15 -10.65 -16.43
CA GLU A 118 -5.48 -12.04 -16.13
C GLU A 118 -4.40 -12.71 -15.30
N VAL A 119 -3.15 -12.60 -15.74
CA VAL A 119 -1.99 -13.18 -15.06
C VAL A 119 -1.77 -12.50 -13.70
N VAL A 120 -1.90 -11.19 -13.62
CA VAL A 120 -1.84 -10.44 -12.34
C VAL A 120 -2.91 -10.95 -11.37
N ALA A 121 -4.15 -11.15 -11.84
CA ALA A 121 -5.22 -11.69 -10.99
C ALA A 121 -4.92 -13.11 -10.50
N GLU A 122 -4.26 -13.96 -11.31
CA GLU A 122 -3.80 -15.28 -10.88
C GLU A 122 -2.72 -15.20 -9.80
N HIS A 123 -1.74 -14.32 -9.96
CA HIS A 123 -0.69 -14.08 -8.97
C HIS A 123 -1.28 -13.60 -7.64
N ILE A 124 -2.22 -12.64 -7.69
CA ILE A 124 -2.89 -12.13 -6.49
C ILE A 124 -3.77 -13.22 -5.86
N ARG A 125 -4.45 -14.04 -6.65
CA ARG A 125 -5.25 -15.15 -6.13
C ARG A 125 -4.40 -16.16 -5.36
N ALA A 126 -3.16 -16.38 -5.77
CA ALA A 126 -2.21 -17.23 -5.05
C ALA A 126 -1.80 -16.66 -3.67
N LEU A 127 -1.95 -15.35 -3.45
CA LEU A 127 -1.68 -14.69 -2.16
C LEU A 127 -2.87 -14.79 -1.17
N VAL A 128 -4.08 -15.05 -1.65
CA VAL A 128 -5.31 -15.04 -0.84
C VAL A 128 -5.23 -15.94 0.38
N PRO A 129 -4.70 -17.19 0.30
CA PRO A 129 -4.58 -18.05 1.48
C PRO A 129 -3.70 -17.43 2.58
N GLU A 130 -2.63 -16.72 2.22
CA GLU A 130 -1.75 -16.06 3.20
C GLU A 130 -2.43 -14.82 3.79
N LEU A 131 -3.18 -14.05 2.99
CA LEU A 131 -3.99 -12.93 3.48
C LEU A 131 -5.08 -13.41 4.47
N GLU A 132 -5.77 -14.49 4.16
CA GLU A 132 -6.78 -15.09 5.05
C GLU A 132 -6.18 -15.57 6.36
N LYS A 133 -5.06 -16.28 6.29
CA LYS A 133 -4.33 -16.80 7.44
C LYS A 133 -4.00 -15.71 8.47
N TYR A 134 -3.62 -14.53 8.01
CA TYR A 134 -3.25 -13.40 8.87
C TYR A 134 -4.37 -12.38 9.07
N GLY A 135 -5.52 -12.57 8.45
CA GLY A 135 -6.65 -11.64 8.56
C GLY A 135 -6.45 -10.30 7.85
N LEU A 136 -5.48 -10.22 6.92
CA LEU A 136 -5.16 -9.02 6.17
C LEU A 136 -6.04 -8.84 4.93
N THR A 137 -6.20 -7.60 4.51
CA THR A 137 -6.78 -7.24 3.22
C THR A 137 -5.71 -6.54 2.37
N LEU A 138 -5.44 -7.10 1.19
CA LEU A 138 -4.63 -6.44 0.15
C LEU A 138 -5.47 -5.37 -0.52
N VAL A 139 -4.91 -4.16 -0.62
CA VAL A 139 -5.53 -3.06 -1.36
C VAL A 139 -4.57 -2.56 -2.43
N LEU A 140 -5.03 -2.66 -3.69
CA LEU A 140 -4.26 -2.30 -4.89
C LEU A 140 -4.33 -0.80 -5.09
N GLU A 141 -3.18 -0.14 -5.13
CA GLU A 141 -3.11 1.32 -5.29
C GLU A 141 -3.20 1.72 -6.76
N THR A 142 -4.00 2.76 -7.04
CA THR A 142 -3.96 3.46 -8.33
C THR A 142 -2.58 4.08 -8.52
N HIS A 143 -1.74 3.44 -9.36
CA HIS A 143 -0.33 3.83 -9.56
C HIS A 143 0.22 3.35 -10.90
N GLY A 144 1.08 4.16 -11.53
CA GLY A 144 1.74 3.80 -12.80
C GLY A 144 0.74 3.45 -13.90
N ASP A 145 1.01 2.41 -14.66
CA ASP A 145 0.16 1.95 -15.78
C ASP A 145 -1.23 1.46 -15.30
N HIS A 146 -1.38 1.14 -14.03
CA HIS A 146 -2.65 0.79 -13.39
C HIS A 146 -3.22 1.97 -12.58
N GLY A 147 -3.08 3.19 -13.12
CA GLY A 147 -3.40 4.44 -12.44
C GLY A 147 -4.89 4.77 -12.31
N SER A 148 -5.83 3.88 -12.70
CA SER A 148 -7.26 4.13 -12.57
C SER A 148 -7.98 3.08 -11.74
N GLY A 149 -9.03 3.52 -11.02
CA GLY A 149 -9.88 2.62 -10.24
C GLY A 149 -10.58 1.58 -11.11
N ARG A 150 -10.97 1.96 -12.33
CA ARG A 150 -11.61 1.06 -13.30
C ARG A 150 -10.71 -0.10 -13.70
N ILE A 151 -9.42 0.16 -13.97
CA ILE A 151 -8.45 -0.90 -14.31
C ILE A 151 -8.25 -1.82 -13.11
N LEU A 152 -8.08 -1.28 -11.92
CA LEU A 152 -7.90 -2.07 -10.71
C LEU A 152 -9.13 -2.89 -10.36
N LYS A 153 -10.34 -2.33 -10.60
CA LYS A 153 -11.60 -3.08 -10.39
C LYS A 153 -11.68 -4.32 -11.26
N GLU A 154 -11.25 -4.26 -12.51
CA GLU A 154 -11.20 -5.42 -13.38
C GLU A 154 -10.35 -6.55 -12.77
N ILE A 155 -9.18 -6.21 -12.21
CA ILE A 155 -8.31 -7.18 -11.53
C ILE A 155 -8.96 -7.73 -10.26
N VAL A 156 -9.52 -6.85 -9.40
CA VAL A 156 -10.19 -7.25 -8.15
C VAL A 156 -11.37 -8.19 -8.44
N ASP A 157 -12.20 -7.87 -9.43
CA ASP A 157 -13.34 -8.70 -9.82
C ASP A 157 -12.88 -10.09 -10.32
N ARG A 158 -11.78 -10.14 -11.09
CA ARG A 158 -11.18 -11.40 -11.56
C ARG A 158 -10.60 -12.23 -10.41
N VAL A 159 -10.01 -11.59 -9.39
CA VAL A 159 -9.52 -12.30 -8.19
C VAL A 159 -10.69 -12.92 -7.42
N GLY A 160 -11.79 -12.20 -7.27
CA GLY A 160 -13.03 -12.68 -6.67
C GLY A 160 -12.91 -12.99 -5.17
N SER A 161 -12.02 -12.31 -4.44
CA SER A 161 -11.84 -12.52 -3.00
C SER A 161 -12.18 -11.26 -2.19
N PRO A 162 -12.89 -11.39 -1.06
CA PRO A 162 -13.16 -10.26 -0.16
C PRO A 162 -11.89 -9.73 0.52
N ARG A 163 -10.77 -10.45 0.42
CA ARG A 163 -9.46 -10.05 0.94
C ARG A 163 -8.68 -9.17 -0.02
N VAL A 164 -9.26 -8.81 -1.16
CA VAL A 164 -8.63 -7.94 -2.16
C VAL A 164 -9.57 -6.79 -2.49
N GLY A 165 -9.05 -5.58 -2.52
CA GLY A 165 -9.79 -4.38 -2.86
C GLY A 165 -8.89 -3.31 -3.45
N ILE A 166 -9.41 -2.10 -3.57
CA ILE A 166 -8.70 -0.96 -4.13
C ILE A 166 -8.30 0.00 -3.01
N ASN A 167 -7.05 0.49 -3.06
CA ASN A 167 -6.61 1.73 -2.44
C ASN A 167 -6.66 2.83 -3.51
N TYR A 168 -7.64 3.70 -3.42
CA TYR A 168 -7.78 4.80 -4.37
C TYR A 168 -6.92 5.98 -3.93
N ASP A 169 -5.80 6.22 -4.62
CA ASP A 169 -4.97 7.41 -4.43
C ASP A 169 -5.43 8.52 -5.38
N THR A 170 -5.96 9.59 -4.80
CA THR A 170 -6.60 10.68 -5.54
C THR A 170 -5.65 11.44 -6.46
N ALA A 171 -4.40 11.67 -6.02
CA ALA A 171 -3.41 12.36 -6.83
C ALA A 171 -2.82 11.44 -7.92
N ASN A 172 -2.56 10.18 -7.61
CA ASN A 172 -2.06 9.22 -8.58
C ASN A 172 -3.07 8.95 -9.71
N ALA A 173 -4.36 8.91 -9.40
CA ALA A 173 -5.40 8.76 -10.42
C ALA A 173 -5.40 9.92 -11.42
N LEU A 174 -5.14 11.15 -10.96
CA LEU A 174 -4.95 12.30 -11.85
C LEU A 174 -3.64 12.23 -12.61
N PHE A 175 -2.53 11.91 -11.93
CA PHE A 175 -1.18 11.94 -12.48
C PHE A 175 -0.94 10.81 -13.48
N TYR A 176 -1.17 9.57 -13.06
CA TYR A 176 -0.93 8.38 -13.89
C TYR A 176 -2.13 7.98 -14.72
N GLY A 177 -3.33 7.96 -14.11
CA GLY A 177 -4.54 7.46 -14.74
C GLY A 177 -5.13 8.39 -15.79
N ASN A 178 -4.82 9.69 -15.71
CA ASN A 178 -5.39 10.71 -16.60
C ASN A 178 -6.91 10.62 -16.74
N VAL A 179 -7.60 10.38 -15.62
CA VAL A 179 -9.04 10.11 -15.57
C VAL A 179 -9.85 11.32 -15.09
N ASP A 180 -11.14 11.34 -15.39
CA ASP A 180 -12.11 12.11 -14.62
C ASP A 180 -12.35 11.40 -13.29
N LEU A 181 -11.97 12.04 -12.16
CA LEU A 181 -12.00 11.41 -10.85
C LEU A 181 -13.41 10.98 -10.43
N GLY A 182 -14.44 11.80 -10.78
CA GLY A 182 -15.82 11.47 -10.43
C GLY A 182 -16.29 10.20 -11.12
N ALA A 183 -16.11 10.14 -12.43
CA ALA A 183 -16.51 8.98 -13.23
C ALA A 183 -15.69 7.71 -12.90
N ASP A 184 -14.40 7.86 -12.56
CA ASP A 184 -13.54 6.72 -12.21
C ASP A 184 -13.86 6.19 -10.80
N LEU A 185 -14.13 7.08 -9.84
CA LEU A 185 -14.63 6.73 -8.51
C LEU A 185 -15.96 5.98 -8.60
N ASP A 186 -16.94 6.53 -9.34
CA ASP A 186 -18.25 5.89 -9.50
C ASP A 186 -18.11 4.48 -10.09
N ALA A 187 -17.19 4.29 -11.04
CA ALA A 187 -16.96 3.00 -11.68
C ALA A 187 -16.28 1.96 -10.77
N SER A 188 -15.63 2.38 -9.68
CA SER A 188 -14.81 1.51 -8.83
C SER A 188 -15.20 1.49 -7.35
N MET A 189 -16.17 2.29 -6.95
CA MET A 189 -16.52 2.56 -5.55
C MET A 189 -16.84 1.30 -4.73
N ASP A 190 -17.50 0.32 -5.31
CA ASP A 190 -17.87 -0.93 -4.66
C ASP A 190 -16.66 -1.83 -4.32
N ALA A 191 -15.54 -1.63 -5.01
CA ALA A 191 -14.27 -2.32 -4.77
C ALA A 191 -13.30 -1.54 -3.86
N ILE A 192 -13.54 -0.24 -3.62
CA ILE A 192 -12.67 0.58 -2.77
C ILE A 192 -12.82 0.15 -1.30
N ARG A 193 -11.68 -0.11 -0.65
CA ARG A 193 -11.58 -0.48 0.78
C ARG A 193 -10.67 0.47 1.55
N TYR A 194 -9.85 1.24 0.85
CA TYR A 194 -8.82 2.12 1.39
C TYR A 194 -8.65 3.33 0.48
N MET A 195 -8.19 4.43 1.02
CA MET A 195 -7.89 5.64 0.22
C MET A 195 -6.59 6.28 0.67
N HIS A 196 -5.75 6.64 -0.28
CA HIS A 196 -4.71 7.62 -0.08
C HIS A 196 -5.23 8.99 -0.53
N LEU A 197 -5.29 9.91 0.43
CA LEU A 197 -5.67 11.29 0.15
C LEU A 197 -4.40 12.11 -0.06
N LYS A 198 -4.17 12.50 -1.29
CA LYS A 198 -3.12 13.42 -1.70
C LYS A 198 -3.77 14.56 -2.49
N ASP A 199 -3.22 15.75 -2.34
CA ASP A 199 -3.54 16.88 -3.21
C ASP A 199 -2.55 16.93 -4.38
N LYS A 200 -3.03 17.40 -5.52
CA LYS A 200 -2.23 17.53 -6.75
C LYS A 200 -2.62 18.84 -7.43
N GLY A 201 -1.73 19.81 -7.32
CA GLY A 201 -1.82 21.07 -8.08
C GLY A 201 -1.11 21.02 -9.44
N GLY A 202 -1.08 22.14 -10.14
CA GLY A 202 -0.29 22.33 -11.34
C GLY A 202 -0.65 21.43 -12.53
N GLU A 203 0.33 21.17 -13.38
CA GLU A 203 0.17 20.33 -14.55
C GLU A 203 0.00 18.85 -14.18
N ARG A 204 -0.84 18.12 -14.95
CA ARG A 204 -1.17 16.72 -14.67
C ARG A 204 0.03 15.78 -14.58
N THR A 205 1.07 16.05 -15.38
CA THR A 205 2.23 15.18 -15.56
C THR A 205 3.45 15.61 -14.75
N VAL A 206 3.31 16.65 -13.92
CA VAL A 206 4.41 17.19 -13.11
C VAL A 206 4.03 17.11 -11.64
N TRP A 207 4.93 16.61 -10.83
CA TRP A 207 4.84 16.70 -9.36
C TRP A 207 5.43 18.03 -8.92
N ASP A 208 4.61 18.91 -8.37
CA ASP A 208 5.01 20.20 -7.82
C ASP A 208 5.39 20.06 -6.34
#